data_63ccebea1e9aace2113371b6347c699f
#
_entry.id   63ccebea1e9aace2113371b6347c699f
#
_cell.length_a   1.000
_cell.length_b   1.000
_cell.length_c   1.000
_cell.angle_alpha   90.00
_cell.angle_beta   90.00
_cell.angle_gamma   90.00
#
_symmetry.space_group_name_H-M   'P 1'
#
loop_
_entity.id
_entity.type
_entity.pdbx_description
1 polymer ?
#
loop_
_entity_poly.entity_id
_entity_poly.type
_entity_poly.pdbx_seq_one_letter_code
_entity_poly.pdbx_strand_id
1 'polypeptide(L)'
;VKAVLIEKGLDFEEVKAPPTQKEDNLARSPMGKMPSIEVDGQYMSESLAIISYLERMSDNSPLVPADPFQAGKVMELVCHIKLDAELVARRCLAAAAFGGEVSDETKEATDKDLERGLVAVNQLMVCDPYAVGNSFTLADMYTFYSFGLINMISQKMFSKDPLANYPKIKTLLEMLASHPSIQRVETEKSQ
;
A
#
# COMPACT_ATOMS: atom_id res chain seq x y z
N VAL A 1 -3.06 -5.52 4.39
CA VAL A 1 -3.33 -6.87 4.92
C VAL A 1 -4.74 -6.93 5.50
N LYS A 2 -5.11 -6.09 6.50
CA LYS A 2 -6.44 -6.12 7.13
C LYS A 2 -7.58 -6.00 6.10
N ALA A 3 -7.49 -5.06 5.15
CA ALA A 3 -8.48 -4.92 4.09
C ALA A 3 -8.60 -6.18 3.21
N VAL A 4 -7.49 -6.89 2.95
CA VAL A 4 -7.49 -8.15 2.20
C VAL A 4 -8.20 -9.27 2.97
N LEU A 5 -7.94 -9.38 4.27
CA LEU A 5 -8.64 -10.35 5.14
C LEU A 5 -10.16 -10.11 5.12
N ILE A 6 -10.57 -8.84 5.23
CA ILE A 6 -11.99 -8.44 5.17
C ILE A 6 -12.59 -8.76 3.79
N GLU A 7 -11.89 -8.41 2.72
CA GLU A 7 -12.33 -8.64 1.33
C GLU A 7 -12.57 -10.12 1.04
N LYS A 8 -11.69 -10.97 1.57
CA LYS A 8 -11.80 -12.42 1.43
C LYS A 8 -12.75 -13.10 2.42
N GLY A 9 -13.32 -12.34 3.36
CA GLY A 9 -14.18 -12.88 4.41
C GLY A 9 -13.46 -13.85 5.35
N LEU A 10 -12.16 -13.65 5.55
CA LEU A 10 -11.36 -14.47 6.46
C LEU A 10 -11.45 -13.92 7.88
N ASP A 11 -11.67 -14.80 8.84
CA ASP A 11 -11.65 -14.43 10.25
C ASP A 11 -10.21 -14.18 10.73
N PHE A 12 -10.04 -13.18 11.56
CA PHE A 12 -8.76 -12.82 12.15
C PHE A 12 -8.92 -12.11 13.49
N GLU A 13 -7.93 -12.24 14.34
CA GLU A 13 -7.76 -11.44 15.55
C GLU A 13 -6.72 -10.33 15.29
N GLU A 14 -7.06 -9.10 15.62
CA GLU A 14 -6.15 -7.97 15.48
C GLU A 14 -5.40 -7.70 16.79
N VAL A 15 -4.08 -7.88 16.75
CA VAL A 15 -3.18 -7.60 17.87
C VAL A 15 -2.47 -6.28 17.61
N LYS A 16 -2.65 -5.29 18.50
CA LYS A 16 -1.93 -4.01 18.43
C LYS A 16 -0.47 -4.20 18.85
N ALA A 17 0.42 -4.19 17.87
CA ALA A 17 1.86 -4.31 18.08
C ALA A 17 2.58 -3.22 17.27
N PRO A 18 2.97 -2.09 17.90
CA PRO A 18 3.65 -1.01 17.18
C PRO A 18 5.04 -1.48 16.68
N PRO A 19 5.54 -0.91 15.58
CA PRO A 19 6.87 -1.24 15.06
C PRO A 19 7.93 -0.97 16.12
N THR A 20 8.82 -1.94 16.35
CA THR A 20 9.90 -1.82 17.32
C THR A 20 11.03 -2.79 17.02
N GLN A 21 12.25 -2.44 17.46
CA GLN A 21 13.45 -3.27 17.34
C GLN A 21 13.65 -4.20 18.56
N LYS A 22 12.64 -4.36 19.42
CA LYS A 22 12.70 -5.31 20.54
C LYS A 22 12.70 -6.75 20.03
N GLU A 23 13.39 -7.62 20.74
CA GLU A 23 13.62 -9.03 20.39
C GLU A 23 12.30 -9.77 20.08
N ASP A 24 11.29 -9.62 20.94
CA ASP A 24 9.97 -10.25 20.76
C ASP A 24 9.29 -9.84 19.42
N ASN A 25 9.51 -8.60 18.96
CA ASN A 25 8.96 -8.13 17.70
C ASN A 25 9.82 -8.57 16.51
N LEU A 26 11.12 -8.64 16.69
CA LEU A 26 12.03 -9.14 15.64
C LEU A 26 11.80 -10.62 15.35
N ALA A 27 11.39 -11.41 16.36
CA ALA A 27 10.97 -12.80 16.16
C ALA A 27 9.74 -12.94 15.25
N ARG A 28 8.84 -11.94 15.26
CA ARG A 28 7.63 -11.90 14.42
C ARG A 28 7.88 -11.24 13.05
N SER A 29 8.75 -10.27 13.02
CA SER A 29 9.09 -9.47 11.83
C SER A 29 10.57 -9.10 11.88
N PRO A 30 11.43 -9.69 11.04
CA PRO A 30 12.89 -9.50 11.10
C PRO A 30 13.35 -8.04 10.97
N MET A 31 12.54 -7.19 10.36
CA MET A 31 12.78 -5.74 10.27
C MET A 31 12.07 -4.92 11.34
N GLY A 32 11.38 -5.56 12.28
CA GLY A 32 10.59 -4.88 13.31
C GLY A 32 9.45 -4.03 12.77
N LYS A 33 8.96 -4.33 11.57
CA LYS A 33 7.91 -3.57 10.87
C LYS A 33 6.56 -4.27 10.97
N MET A 34 5.50 -3.51 10.76
CA MET A 34 4.14 -4.02 10.55
C MET A 34 3.78 -4.00 9.05
N PRO A 35 2.90 -4.89 8.60
CA PRO A 35 2.23 -5.96 9.33
C PRO A 35 3.08 -7.23 9.47
N SER A 36 2.72 -8.06 10.45
CA SER A 36 3.05 -9.49 10.50
C SER A 36 1.77 -10.27 10.82
N ILE A 37 1.70 -11.53 10.43
CA ILE A 37 0.64 -12.46 10.83
C ILE A 37 1.24 -13.65 11.56
N GLU A 38 0.43 -14.27 12.40
CA GLU A 38 0.71 -15.55 13.02
C GLU A 38 -0.30 -16.58 12.52
N VAL A 39 0.20 -17.74 12.12
CA VAL A 39 -0.61 -18.88 11.67
C VAL A 39 -0.01 -20.13 12.30
N ASP A 40 -0.78 -20.81 13.14
CA ASP A 40 -0.37 -22.05 13.82
C ASP A 40 0.99 -21.92 14.53
N GLY A 41 1.22 -20.78 15.21
CA GLY A 41 2.46 -20.49 15.92
C GLY A 41 3.65 -20.08 15.05
N GLN A 42 3.46 -19.91 13.76
CA GLN A 42 4.48 -19.44 12.82
C GLN A 42 4.19 -18.00 12.37
N TYR A 43 5.24 -17.21 12.21
CA TYR A 43 5.12 -15.80 11.81
C TYR A 43 5.48 -15.60 10.35
N MET A 44 4.75 -14.71 9.71
CA MET A 44 5.04 -14.20 8.36
C MET A 44 4.96 -12.68 8.35
N SER A 45 5.98 -12.04 7.81
CA SER A 45 6.03 -10.59 7.59
C SER A 45 6.08 -10.27 6.10
N GLU A 46 6.10 -9.00 5.75
CA GLU A 46 5.98 -8.43 4.40
C GLU A 46 4.58 -8.58 3.80
N SER A 47 3.94 -7.44 3.54
CA SER A 47 2.54 -7.41 3.09
C SER A 47 2.28 -8.20 1.81
N LEU A 48 3.21 -8.20 0.84
CA LEU A 48 3.05 -8.99 -0.39
C LEU A 48 3.14 -10.50 -0.14
N ALA A 49 4.04 -10.93 0.75
CA ALA A 49 4.15 -12.35 1.13
C ALA A 49 2.87 -12.82 1.85
N ILE A 50 2.40 -12.02 2.81
CA ILE A 50 1.15 -12.29 3.53
C ILE A 50 -0.03 -12.38 2.56
N ILE A 51 -0.18 -11.41 1.65
CA ILE A 51 -1.28 -11.41 0.68
C ILE A 51 -1.17 -12.60 -0.28
N SER A 52 0.03 -12.97 -0.73
CA SER A 52 0.23 -14.16 -1.54
C SER A 52 -0.21 -15.46 -0.83
N TYR A 53 -0.02 -15.53 0.49
CA TYR A 53 -0.54 -16.60 1.31
C TYR A 53 -2.09 -16.56 1.37
N LEU A 54 -2.67 -15.39 1.69
CA LEU A 54 -4.13 -15.24 1.81
C LEU A 54 -4.87 -15.50 0.49
N GLU A 55 -4.28 -15.16 -0.66
CA GLU A 55 -4.82 -15.49 -1.99
C GLU A 55 -4.97 -17.00 -2.21
N ARG A 56 -4.10 -17.80 -1.60
CA ARG A 56 -4.13 -19.27 -1.71
C ARG A 56 -5.00 -19.93 -0.63
N MET A 57 -5.34 -19.19 0.42
CA MET A 57 -6.21 -19.69 1.50
C MET A 57 -7.69 -19.61 1.16
N SER A 58 -8.09 -18.74 0.24
CA SER A 58 -9.48 -18.51 -0.10
C SER A 58 -9.64 -18.07 -1.55
N ASP A 59 -10.53 -18.78 -2.26
CA ASP A 59 -10.95 -18.42 -3.63
C ASP A 59 -12.00 -17.28 -3.62
N ASN A 60 -12.46 -16.85 -2.44
CA ASN A 60 -13.39 -15.73 -2.34
C ASN A 60 -12.70 -14.42 -2.73
N SER A 61 -13.40 -13.61 -3.53
CA SER A 61 -12.92 -12.29 -3.95
C SER A 61 -11.46 -12.32 -4.40
N PRO A 62 -11.12 -13.01 -5.51
CA PRO A 62 -9.74 -13.09 -5.97
C PRO A 62 -9.23 -11.69 -6.33
N LEU A 63 -8.11 -11.29 -5.70
CA LEU A 63 -7.46 -9.99 -5.93
C LEU A 63 -6.36 -10.07 -7.00
N VAL A 64 -6.04 -11.28 -7.44
CA VAL A 64 -5.10 -11.55 -8.54
C VAL A 64 -5.85 -12.32 -9.63
N PRO A 65 -5.89 -11.82 -10.86
CA PRO A 65 -6.56 -12.50 -11.98
C PRO A 65 -6.02 -13.90 -12.22
N ALA A 66 -6.89 -14.81 -12.70
CA ALA A 66 -6.50 -16.18 -13.06
C ALA A 66 -5.65 -16.23 -14.34
N ASP A 67 -5.83 -15.27 -15.27
CA ASP A 67 -4.99 -15.15 -16.45
C ASP A 67 -3.56 -14.76 -16.07
N PRO A 68 -2.53 -15.52 -16.46
CA PRO A 68 -1.16 -15.27 -16.02
C PRO A 68 -0.61 -13.91 -16.45
N PHE A 69 -1.00 -13.41 -17.64
CA PHE A 69 -0.51 -12.12 -18.11
C PHE A 69 -1.16 -10.97 -17.34
N GLN A 70 -2.47 -11.05 -17.09
CA GLN A 70 -3.19 -10.06 -16.29
C GLN A 70 -2.73 -10.08 -14.83
N ALA A 71 -2.46 -11.26 -14.25
CA ALA A 71 -1.84 -11.39 -12.94
C ALA A 71 -0.49 -10.68 -12.90
N GLY A 72 0.34 -10.87 -13.94
CA GLY A 72 1.60 -10.16 -14.11
C GLY A 72 1.43 -8.63 -14.17
N LYS A 73 0.43 -8.13 -14.87
CA LYS A 73 0.13 -6.68 -14.97
C LYS A 73 -0.31 -6.08 -13.63
N VAL A 74 -1.11 -6.81 -12.84
CA VAL A 74 -1.45 -6.40 -11.47
C VAL A 74 -0.19 -6.28 -10.62
N MET A 75 0.69 -7.29 -10.66
CA MET A 75 1.93 -7.29 -9.87
C MET A 75 2.94 -6.26 -10.37
N GLU A 76 3.04 -6.02 -11.67
CA GLU A 76 3.86 -4.95 -12.26
C GLU A 76 3.47 -3.59 -11.66
N LEU A 77 2.17 -3.26 -11.70
CA LEU A 77 1.68 -2.00 -11.13
C LEU A 77 1.93 -1.93 -9.62
N VAL A 78 1.66 -3.01 -8.88
CA VAL A 78 1.94 -3.07 -7.43
C VAL A 78 3.42 -2.81 -7.13
N CYS A 79 4.34 -3.40 -7.91
CA CYS A 79 5.77 -3.17 -7.75
C CYS A 79 6.14 -1.70 -7.99
N HIS A 80 5.66 -1.08 -9.06
CA HIS A 80 5.94 0.33 -9.33
C HIS A 80 5.36 1.25 -8.25
N ILE A 81 4.12 1.03 -7.82
CA ILE A 81 3.53 1.79 -6.72
C ILE A 81 4.38 1.65 -5.44
N LYS A 82 4.79 0.42 -5.12
CA LYS A 82 5.51 0.13 -3.88
C LYS A 82 6.96 0.61 -3.90
N LEU A 83 7.70 0.31 -4.96
CA LEU A 83 9.15 0.52 -5.02
C LEU A 83 9.51 1.90 -5.54
N ASP A 84 8.82 2.38 -6.58
CA ASP A 84 9.19 3.59 -7.28
C ASP A 84 8.41 4.84 -6.81
N ALA A 85 7.31 4.65 -6.08
CA ALA A 85 6.57 5.77 -5.52
C ALA A 85 6.56 5.74 -3.98
N GLU A 86 5.95 4.72 -3.34
CA GLU A 86 5.82 4.69 -1.87
C GLU A 86 7.17 4.63 -1.17
N LEU A 87 8.06 3.69 -1.56
CA LEU A 87 9.35 3.53 -0.89
C LEU A 87 10.26 4.75 -1.10
N VAL A 88 10.15 5.40 -2.26
CA VAL A 88 10.82 6.68 -2.53
C VAL A 88 10.31 7.76 -1.57
N ALA A 89 8.99 7.97 -1.48
CA ALA A 89 8.41 8.95 -0.55
C ALA A 89 8.81 8.67 0.91
N ARG A 90 8.89 7.39 1.31
CA ARG A 90 9.27 6.98 2.67
C ARG A 90 10.67 7.40 3.11
N ARG A 91 11.55 7.85 2.22
CA ARG A 91 12.84 8.48 2.58
C ARG A 91 12.63 9.71 3.48
N CYS A 92 11.49 10.38 3.33
CA CYS A 92 11.09 11.54 4.14
C CYS A 92 10.09 11.20 5.26
N LEU A 93 9.72 9.93 5.46
CA LEU A 93 8.66 9.54 6.40
C LEU A 93 8.98 9.91 7.85
N ALA A 94 10.24 9.75 8.28
CA ALA A 94 10.64 10.07 9.65
C ALA A 94 10.43 11.56 9.96
N ALA A 95 10.79 12.44 9.04
CA ALA A 95 10.57 13.88 9.17
C ALA A 95 9.08 14.25 9.04
N ALA A 96 8.35 13.61 8.11
CA ALA A 96 6.95 13.93 7.89
C ALA A 96 6.02 13.50 9.04
N ALA A 97 6.32 12.38 9.73
CA ALA A 97 5.39 11.76 10.67
C ALA A 97 5.88 11.64 12.10
N PHE A 98 7.20 11.65 12.34
CA PHE A 98 7.78 11.28 13.65
C PHE A 98 8.75 12.34 14.21
N GLY A 99 8.79 13.55 13.65
CA GLY A 99 9.66 14.63 14.12
C GLY A 99 11.15 14.39 13.87
N GLY A 100 11.49 13.46 12.98
CA GLY A 100 12.87 13.26 12.53
C GLY A 100 13.34 14.37 11.59
N GLU A 101 14.62 14.33 11.24
CA GLU A 101 15.23 15.26 10.29
C GLU A 101 15.52 14.57 8.97
N VAL A 102 15.54 15.34 7.89
CA VAL A 102 15.95 14.91 6.56
C VAL A 102 16.71 16.05 5.90
N SER A 103 17.85 15.77 5.25
CA SER A 103 18.65 16.79 4.56
C SER A 103 17.92 17.34 3.34
N ASP A 104 18.23 18.57 2.95
CA ASP A 104 17.65 19.19 1.75
C ASP A 104 18.01 18.40 0.48
N GLU A 105 19.23 17.88 0.40
CA GLU A 105 19.65 16.98 -0.70
C GLU A 105 18.74 15.74 -0.80
N THR A 106 18.42 15.10 0.33
CA THR A 106 17.49 13.94 0.35
C THR A 106 16.09 14.35 -0.06
N LYS A 107 15.61 15.54 0.37
CA LYS A 107 14.30 16.04 -0.04
C LYS A 107 14.22 16.27 -1.55
N GLU A 108 15.19 16.97 -2.12
CA GLU A 108 15.25 17.26 -3.55
C GLU A 108 15.34 15.99 -4.39
N ALA A 109 16.20 15.05 -3.99
CA ALA A 109 16.31 13.75 -4.65
C ALA A 109 15.01 12.94 -4.56
N THR A 110 14.37 12.97 -3.39
CA THR A 110 13.10 12.26 -3.17
C THR A 110 11.98 12.86 -4.03
N ASP A 111 11.83 14.18 -4.07
CA ASP A 111 10.81 14.86 -4.87
C ASP A 111 10.96 14.52 -6.35
N LYS A 112 12.18 14.61 -6.88
CA LYS A 112 12.50 14.27 -8.29
C LYS A 112 12.24 12.79 -8.62
N ASP A 113 12.70 11.88 -7.76
CA ASP A 113 12.51 10.46 -7.97
C ASP A 113 11.04 10.07 -7.87
N LEU A 114 10.28 10.69 -6.94
CA LEU A 114 8.85 10.48 -6.80
C LEU A 114 8.09 10.94 -8.04
N GLU A 115 8.39 12.11 -8.60
CA GLU A 115 7.78 12.56 -9.85
C GLU A 115 7.98 11.54 -10.97
N ARG A 116 9.19 11.00 -11.10
CA ARG A 116 9.49 9.95 -12.10
C ARG A 116 8.69 8.66 -11.84
N GLY A 117 8.60 8.23 -10.59
CA GLY A 117 7.81 7.06 -10.18
C GLY A 117 6.33 7.23 -10.47
N LEU A 118 5.77 8.42 -10.20
CA LEU A 118 4.36 8.72 -10.48
C LEU A 118 4.06 8.73 -11.98
N VAL A 119 4.98 9.21 -12.83
CA VAL A 119 4.84 9.10 -14.29
C VAL A 119 4.76 7.64 -14.73
N ALA A 120 5.66 6.78 -14.22
CA ALA A 120 5.67 5.35 -14.54
C ALA A 120 4.38 4.67 -14.08
N VAL A 121 3.93 4.92 -12.85
CA VAL A 121 2.66 4.39 -12.32
C VAL A 121 1.48 4.84 -13.18
N ASN A 122 1.39 6.12 -13.53
CA ASN A 122 0.30 6.63 -14.37
C ASN A 122 0.26 6.01 -15.77
N GLN A 123 1.42 5.64 -16.35
CA GLN A 123 1.47 4.95 -17.64
C GLN A 123 0.89 3.54 -17.58
N LEU A 124 0.95 2.88 -16.43
CA LEU A 124 0.45 1.53 -16.24
C LEU A 124 -1.02 1.50 -15.80
N MET A 125 -1.51 2.58 -15.20
CA MET A 125 -2.87 2.64 -14.67
C MET A 125 -3.89 2.88 -15.78
N VAL A 126 -4.91 2.02 -15.83
CA VAL A 126 -6.08 2.15 -16.72
C VAL A 126 -7.11 3.10 -16.11
N CYS A 127 -7.46 2.93 -14.84
CA CYS A 127 -8.47 3.67 -14.10
C CYS A 127 -9.86 3.66 -14.78
N ASP A 128 -10.33 2.47 -15.24
CA ASP A 128 -11.64 2.30 -15.89
C ASP A 128 -12.29 0.96 -15.51
N PRO A 129 -13.10 0.89 -14.44
CA PRO A 129 -13.12 1.85 -13.31
C PRO A 129 -11.98 1.64 -12.33
N TYR A 130 -11.29 0.47 -12.36
CA TYR A 130 -10.23 0.09 -11.41
C TYR A 130 -8.82 0.31 -11.98
N ALA A 131 -7.82 0.18 -11.13
CA ALA A 131 -6.43 0.49 -11.45
C ALA A 131 -5.91 -0.21 -12.72
N VAL A 132 -6.28 -1.49 -12.94
CA VAL A 132 -5.83 -2.30 -14.10
C VAL A 132 -6.97 -2.76 -15.00
N GLY A 133 -8.15 -2.14 -14.92
CA GLY A 133 -9.28 -2.45 -15.80
C GLY A 133 -10.62 -2.51 -15.07
N ASN A 134 -11.43 -3.54 -15.34
CA ASN A 134 -12.83 -3.60 -14.93
C ASN A 134 -13.09 -4.38 -13.62
N SER A 135 -12.05 -4.87 -12.96
CA SER A 135 -12.16 -5.66 -11.73
C SER A 135 -11.31 -5.07 -10.62
N PHE A 136 -11.85 -5.06 -9.40
CA PHE A 136 -11.11 -4.71 -8.20
C PHE A 136 -10.01 -5.76 -7.94
N THR A 137 -8.77 -5.31 -7.75
CA THR A 137 -7.60 -6.17 -7.62
C THR A 137 -6.68 -5.70 -6.50
N LEU A 138 -5.61 -6.44 -6.28
CA LEU A 138 -4.55 -6.07 -5.37
C LEU A 138 -3.92 -4.70 -5.72
N ALA A 139 -3.88 -4.34 -7.01
CA ALA A 139 -3.38 -3.04 -7.45
C ALA A 139 -4.22 -1.88 -6.89
N ASP A 140 -5.53 -2.04 -6.78
CA ASP A 140 -6.42 -1.02 -6.20
C ASP A 140 -6.16 -0.82 -4.71
N MET A 141 -5.97 -1.91 -3.97
CA MET A 141 -5.61 -1.84 -2.55
C MET A 141 -4.27 -1.12 -2.34
N TYR A 142 -3.25 -1.47 -3.14
CA TYR A 142 -1.97 -0.77 -3.07
C TYR A 142 -2.09 0.69 -3.50
N THR A 143 -2.86 0.98 -4.53
CA THR A 143 -3.15 2.35 -4.95
C THR A 143 -3.71 3.16 -3.79
N PHE A 144 -4.76 2.69 -3.14
CA PHE A 144 -5.41 3.44 -2.07
C PHE A 144 -4.45 3.73 -0.90
N TYR A 145 -3.84 2.70 -0.34
CA TYR A 145 -3.03 2.86 0.87
C TYR A 145 -1.68 3.54 0.60
N SER A 146 -1.03 3.25 -0.52
CA SER A 146 0.25 3.86 -0.86
C SER A 146 0.09 5.34 -1.21
N PHE A 147 -0.93 5.69 -2.00
CA PHE A 147 -1.16 7.10 -2.35
C PHE A 147 -1.63 7.94 -1.17
N GLY A 148 -2.37 7.36 -0.21
CA GLY A 148 -2.67 8.04 1.05
C GLY A 148 -1.41 8.45 1.81
N LEU A 149 -0.42 7.54 1.90
CA LEU A 149 0.87 7.81 2.53
C LEU A 149 1.71 8.81 1.72
N ILE A 150 1.81 8.62 0.40
CA ILE A 150 2.54 9.51 -0.50
C ILE A 150 1.98 10.93 -0.40
N ASN A 151 0.66 11.09 -0.43
CA ASN A 151 0.01 12.40 -0.31
C ASN A 151 0.36 13.07 1.02
N MET A 152 0.25 12.36 2.14
CA MET A 152 0.59 12.89 3.46
C MET A 152 2.04 13.37 3.51
N ILE A 153 2.98 12.60 2.98
CA ILE A 153 4.40 12.96 2.95
C ILE A 153 4.63 14.17 2.02
N SER A 154 4.06 14.15 0.82
CA SER A 154 4.23 15.22 -0.18
C SER A 154 3.69 16.56 0.30
N GLN A 155 2.52 16.57 0.95
CA GLN A 155 1.95 17.78 1.54
C GLN A 155 2.87 18.36 2.63
N LYS A 156 3.38 17.52 3.53
CA LYS A 156 4.19 17.98 4.66
C LYS A 156 5.62 18.39 4.28
N MET A 157 6.23 17.66 3.35
CA MET A 157 7.65 17.83 3.03
C MET A 157 7.91 18.74 1.84
N PHE A 158 6.97 18.77 0.87
CA PHE A 158 7.15 19.49 -0.38
C PHE A 158 6.08 20.56 -0.62
N SER A 159 5.03 20.63 0.23
CA SER A 159 3.86 21.49 0.04
C SER A 159 3.20 21.30 -1.34
N LYS A 160 3.20 20.06 -1.84
CA LYS A 160 2.70 19.69 -3.17
C LYS A 160 1.57 18.68 -3.07
N ASP A 161 0.60 18.78 -3.97
CA ASP A 161 -0.32 17.70 -4.27
C ASP A 161 0.34 16.76 -5.31
N PRO A 162 0.77 15.54 -4.94
CA PRO A 162 1.46 14.64 -5.84
C PRO A 162 0.59 14.18 -7.03
N LEU A 163 -0.72 14.34 -6.90
CA LEU A 163 -1.70 13.92 -7.91
C LEU A 163 -2.30 15.09 -8.70
N ALA A 164 -1.74 16.30 -8.60
CA ALA A 164 -2.27 17.49 -9.30
C ALA A 164 -2.46 17.26 -10.80
N ASN A 165 -1.55 16.51 -11.41
CA ASN A 165 -1.54 16.21 -12.86
C ASN A 165 -2.19 14.84 -13.21
N TYR A 166 -2.77 14.14 -12.24
CA TYR A 166 -3.31 12.79 -12.43
C TYR A 166 -4.80 12.68 -12.01
N PRO A 167 -5.74 13.36 -12.71
CA PRO A 167 -7.14 13.42 -12.32
C PRO A 167 -7.81 12.04 -12.28
N LYS A 168 -7.45 11.12 -13.18
CA LYS A 168 -8.02 9.76 -13.20
C LYS A 168 -7.67 8.98 -11.93
N ILE A 169 -6.45 9.16 -11.41
CA ILE A 169 -6.03 8.51 -10.17
C ILE A 169 -6.82 9.11 -8.99
N LYS A 170 -7.05 10.42 -8.96
CA LYS A 170 -7.88 11.05 -7.91
C LYS A 170 -9.30 10.47 -7.91
N THR A 171 -9.95 10.39 -9.07
CA THR A 171 -11.30 9.82 -9.20
C THR A 171 -11.31 8.34 -8.73
N LEU A 172 -10.30 7.56 -9.09
CA LEU A 172 -10.17 6.20 -8.61
C LEU A 172 -10.06 6.14 -7.07
N LEU A 173 -9.22 6.98 -6.46
CA LEU A 173 -9.07 7.02 -5.00
C LEU A 173 -10.37 7.39 -4.28
N GLU A 174 -11.14 8.33 -4.82
CA GLU A 174 -12.46 8.70 -4.31
C GLU A 174 -13.43 7.52 -4.36
N MET A 175 -13.46 6.78 -5.47
CA MET A 175 -14.26 5.56 -5.61
C MET A 175 -13.82 4.48 -4.62
N LEU A 176 -12.52 4.22 -4.52
CA LEU A 176 -11.94 3.20 -3.64
C LEU A 176 -12.21 3.48 -2.16
N ALA A 177 -12.28 4.76 -1.75
CA ALA A 177 -12.63 5.14 -0.37
C ALA A 177 -14.02 4.61 0.06
N SER A 178 -14.92 4.37 -0.90
CA SER A 178 -16.26 3.82 -0.66
C SER A 178 -16.31 2.29 -0.77
N HIS A 179 -15.21 1.63 -1.15
CA HIS A 179 -15.17 0.16 -1.26
C HIS A 179 -15.32 -0.48 0.12
N PRO A 180 -16.21 -1.47 0.31
CA PRO A 180 -16.59 -1.96 1.64
C PRO A 180 -15.42 -2.37 2.54
N SER A 181 -14.45 -3.13 2.01
CA SER A 181 -13.29 -3.58 2.78
C SER A 181 -12.35 -2.43 3.18
N ILE A 182 -12.20 -1.43 2.32
CA ILE A 182 -11.40 -0.24 2.58
C ILE A 182 -12.13 0.65 3.59
N GLN A 183 -13.39 0.96 3.35
CA GLN A 183 -14.21 1.80 4.22
C GLN A 183 -14.26 1.26 5.65
N ARG A 184 -14.42 -0.06 5.82
CA ARG A 184 -14.39 -0.69 7.13
C ARG A 184 -13.06 -0.44 7.85
N VAL A 185 -11.92 -0.64 7.18
CA VAL A 185 -10.61 -0.39 7.79
C VAL A 185 -10.44 1.08 8.18
N GLU A 186 -10.83 2.02 7.31
CA GLU A 186 -10.68 3.45 7.60
C GLU A 186 -11.60 3.89 8.76
N THR A 187 -12.81 3.33 8.86
CA THR A 187 -13.70 3.58 9.99
C THR A 187 -13.12 3.05 11.31
N GLU A 188 -12.57 1.84 11.31
CA GLU A 188 -11.96 1.23 12.51
C GLU A 188 -10.67 1.92 12.97
N LYS A 189 -9.93 2.57 12.06
CA LYS A 189 -8.76 3.41 12.43
C LYS A 189 -9.13 4.69 13.17
N SER A 190 -10.35 5.18 12.97
CA SER A 190 -10.82 6.45 13.54
C SER A 190 -11.41 6.29 14.93
N GLN A 191 -11.52 5.07 15.43
CA GLN A 191 -11.98 4.70 16.79
C GLN A 191 -10.80 4.44 17.71
#